data_c31706e54e671336e225eb9b02a5a1c2
#
_entry.id   c31706e54e671336e225eb9b02a5a1c2
#
_cell.length_a   1.000
_cell.length_b   1.000
_cell.length_c   1.000
_cell.angle_alpha   90.00
_cell.angle_beta   90.00
_cell.angle_gamma   90.00
#
_symmetry.space_group_name_H-M   'P 1'
#
loop_
_entity.id
_entity.type
_entity.pdbx_description
1 polymer ?
#
loop_
_entity_poly.entity_id
_entity_poly.type
_entity_poly.pdbx_seq_one_letter_code
_entity_poly.pdbx_strand_id
1 'polypeptide(L)'
;TAVDFVVGEGWQSVALLIPPEAIGAYGEAGFRRPQAAEILEADPEHIFGLFEWGKCLAEAAVQQPEVFNKPSAQLSAAEAELPERLAAVLAVASAYRPNRTDLKRRAQHRIVRIAEDVAMSRVGSGFYVKDMCDAAGVSERTLEYAFRDVMGLSPVAFLIRLRLHRARQALLAADLETSTVTAIALHWGFGHLGEFARDYKACFGELPSETLVQRRAEIPNPEVEVIP
;
A
#
# COMPACT_ATOMS: atom_id res chain seq x y z
N THR A 1 -1.21 14.39 -3.17
CA THR A 1 0.05 13.87 -3.69
C THR A 1 0.39 12.63 -2.90
N ALA A 2 0.45 11.45 -3.52
CA ALA A 2 0.91 10.24 -2.89
C ALA A 2 2.45 10.24 -2.86
N VAL A 3 3.03 9.84 -1.75
CA VAL A 3 4.48 9.68 -1.59
C VAL A 3 4.74 8.23 -1.25
N ASP A 4 5.48 7.53 -2.11
CA ASP A 4 5.85 6.14 -1.92
C ASP A 4 7.25 6.08 -1.29
N PHE A 5 7.37 5.39 -0.17
CA PHE A 5 8.64 5.13 0.49
C PHE A 5 9.05 3.68 0.29
N VAL A 6 10.29 3.48 -0.15
CA VAL A 6 10.92 2.16 -0.20
C VAL A 6 11.99 2.12 0.85
N VAL A 7 11.83 1.23 1.79
CA VAL A 7 12.66 1.16 2.99
C VAL A 7 13.25 -0.25 3.16
N GLY A 8 14.43 -0.32 3.76
CA GLY A 8 15.07 -1.58 4.09
C GLY A 8 14.51 -2.20 5.39
N GLU A 9 14.95 -3.43 5.67
CA GLU A 9 14.64 -4.10 6.93
C GLU A 9 15.14 -3.29 8.13
N GLY A 10 14.30 -3.20 9.17
CA GLY A 10 14.63 -2.43 10.39
C GLY A 10 14.40 -0.92 10.29
N TRP A 11 13.89 -0.40 9.16
CA TRP A 11 13.58 1.02 9.03
C TRP A 11 12.45 1.44 9.99
N GLN A 12 12.62 2.60 10.60
CA GLN A 12 11.63 3.21 11.49
C GLN A 12 11.33 4.63 11.03
N SER A 13 10.11 5.08 11.24
CA SER A 13 9.68 6.45 10.92
C SER A 13 8.75 7.01 11.96
N VAL A 14 8.75 8.33 12.09
CA VAL A 14 7.75 9.11 12.79
C VAL A 14 7.12 10.08 11.79
N ALA A 15 5.80 10.10 11.70
CA ALA A 15 5.06 11.03 10.87
C ALA A 15 4.43 12.12 11.76
N LEU A 16 4.77 13.38 11.48
CA LEU A 16 4.19 14.56 12.13
C LEU A 16 3.20 15.20 11.17
N LEU A 17 1.92 15.18 11.52
CA LEU A 17 0.85 15.80 10.74
C LEU A 17 0.58 17.19 11.30
N ILE A 18 0.94 18.23 10.54
CA ILE A 18 0.79 19.62 10.94
C ILE A 18 -0.42 20.20 10.22
N PRO A 19 -1.46 20.66 10.93
CA PRO A 19 -2.62 21.30 10.31
C PRO A 19 -2.20 22.53 9.48
N PRO A 20 -2.85 22.79 8.32
CA PRO A 20 -2.48 23.90 7.45
C PRO A 20 -2.52 25.28 8.14
N GLU A 21 -3.44 25.47 9.08
CA GLU A 21 -3.60 26.68 9.88
C GLU A 21 -2.46 26.90 10.89
N ALA A 22 -1.85 25.83 11.36
CA ALA A 22 -0.71 25.90 12.28
C ALA A 22 0.61 26.24 11.55
N ILE A 23 0.69 26.06 10.23
CA ILE A 23 1.92 26.30 9.44
C ILE A 23 2.39 27.77 9.55
N GLY A 24 1.49 28.72 9.77
CA GLY A 24 1.83 30.12 9.99
C GLY A 24 2.79 30.36 11.17
N ALA A 25 2.58 29.64 12.26
CA ALA A 25 3.46 29.67 13.44
C ALA A 25 4.85 29.09 13.16
N TYR A 26 4.96 28.17 12.20
CA TYR A 26 6.23 27.56 11.77
C TYR A 26 6.97 28.41 10.73
N GLY A 27 6.31 29.37 10.06
CA GLY A 27 6.90 30.27 9.08
C GLY A 27 7.95 31.20 9.69
N GLU A 28 7.79 31.61 10.95
CA GLU A 28 8.77 32.39 11.70
C GLU A 28 10.06 31.59 11.98
N ALA A 29 9.96 30.26 12.06
CA ALA A 29 11.09 29.34 12.21
C ALA A 29 11.78 28.98 10.87
N GLY A 30 11.44 29.67 9.77
CA GLY A 30 12.04 29.45 8.45
C GLY A 30 11.39 28.33 7.62
N PHE A 31 10.32 27.75 8.10
CA PHE A 31 9.57 26.74 7.34
C PHE A 31 8.80 27.37 6.19
N ARG A 32 9.20 27.07 4.96
CA ARG A 32 8.42 27.40 3.76
C ARG A 32 7.56 26.23 3.39
N ARG A 33 6.27 26.47 3.17
CA ARG A 33 5.36 25.45 2.66
C ARG A 33 5.88 24.94 1.32
N PRO A 34 6.34 23.66 1.22
CA PRO A 34 6.81 23.14 -0.05
C PRO A 34 5.66 23.07 -1.04
N GLN A 35 5.90 23.47 -2.28
CA GLN A 35 4.91 23.34 -3.36
C GLN A 35 4.77 21.89 -3.84
N ALA A 36 5.75 21.05 -3.52
CA ALA A 36 5.79 19.63 -3.79
C ALA A 36 6.47 18.91 -2.62
N ALA A 37 6.30 17.60 -2.53
CA ALA A 37 7.03 16.79 -1.56
C ALA A 37 8.54 16.85 -1.85
N GLU A 38 9.31 17.32 -0.87
CA GLU A 38 10.76 17.40 -0.93
C GLU A 38 11.36 16.40 0.07
N ILE A 39 12.45 15.77 -0.35
CA ILE A 39 13.26 14.94 0.54
C ILE A 39 14.48 15.79 0.93
N LEU A 40 14.64 15.95 2.23
CA LEU A 40 15.77 16.63 2.82
C LEU A 40 16.64 15.61 3.55
N GLU A 41 17.95 15.85 3.53
CA GLU A 41 18.94 15.09 4.27
C GLU A 41 19.53 16.02 5.33
N ALA A 42 19.54 15.59 6.57
CA ALA A 42 20.11 16.36 7.66
C ALA A 42 21.05 15.46 8.48
N ASP A 43 21.83 16.10 9.34
CA ASP A 43 22.76 15.41 10.21
C ASP A 43 22.02 14.37 11.07
N PRO A 44 22.55 13.12 11.19
CA PRO A 44 21.92 12.05 11.94
C PRO A 44 21.58 12.41 13.40
N GLU A 45 22.38 13.22 14.08
CA GLU A 45 22.12 13.61 15.48
C GLU A 45 20.85 14.48 15.58
N HIS A 46 20.65 15.41 14.67
CA HIS A 46 19.47 16.27 14.63
C HIS A 46 18.20 15.49 14.27
N ILE A 47 18.30 14.58 13.30
CA ILE A 47 17.17 13.71 12.91
C ILE A 47 16.81 12.77 14.06
N PHE A 48 17.82 12.16 14.70
CA PHE A 48 17.61 11.25 15.82
C PHE A 48 16.91 11.93 16.99
N GLY A 49 17.30 13.16 17.34
CA GLY A 49 16.66 13.93 18.40
C GLY A 49 15.18 14.20 18.15
N LEU A 50 14.80 14.56 16.89
CA LEU A 50 13.42 14.76 16.50
C LEU A 50 12.65 13.43 16.44
N PHE A 51 13.28 12.36 15.97
CA PHE A 51 12.69 11.02 15.90
C PHE A 51 12.36 10.47 17.28
N GLU A 52 13.33 10.44 18.21
CA GLU A 52 13.11 9.94 19.57
C GLU A 52 12.07 10.76 20.33
N TRP A 53 12.06 12.08 20.15
CA TRP A 53 11.04 12.93 20.73
C TRP A 53 9.64 12.58 20.20
N GLY A 54 9.46 12.43 18.87
CA GLY A 54 8.19 12.04 18.28
C GLY A 54 7.76 10.63 18.67
N LYS A 55 8.70 9.70 18.81
CA LYS A 55 8.45 8.34 19.30
C LYS A 55 7.95 8.35 20.74
N CYS A 56 8.62 9.11 21.63
CA CYS A 56 8.17 9.28 23.02
C CYS A 56 6.74 9.85 23.10
N LEU A 57 6.39 10.83 22.24
CA LEU A 57 5.02 11.35 22.18
C LEU A 57 4.02 10.28 21.72
N ALA A 58 4.36 9.50 20.71
CA ALA A 58 3.50 8.43 20.22
C ALA A 58 3.27 7.33 21.26
N GLU A 59 4.34 6.94 21.98
CA GLU A 59 4.27 5.99 23.09
C GLU A 59 3.43 6.53 24.28
N ALA A 60 3.61 7.80 24.63
CA ALA A 60 2.80 8.46 25.65
C ALA A 60 1.32 8.54 25.27
N ALA A 61 1.02 8.80 24.00
CA ALA A 61 -0.35 8.82 23.49
C ALA A 61 -1.04 7.45 23.55
N VAL A 62 -0.28 6.36 23.39
CA VAL A 62 -0.80 4.99 23.53
C VAL A 62 -1.03 4.64 25.02
N GLN A 63 -0.13 5.06 25.91
CA GLN A 63 -0.23 4.75 27.34
C GLN A 63 -1.25 5.61 28.08
N GLN A 64 -1.42 6.87 27.67
CA GLN A 64 -2.28 7.87 28.31
C GLN A 64 -3.08 8.68 27.27
N PRO A 65 -4.02 8.06 26.55
CA PRO A 65 -4.74 8.71 25.46
C PRO A 65 -5.56 9.92 25.90
N GLU A 66 -5.98 9.99 27.16
CA GLU A 66 -6.71 11.13 27.72
C GLU A 66 -5.88 12.42 27.77
N VAL A 67 -4.54 12.33 27.83
CA VAL A 67 -3.65 13.50 27.81
C VAL A 67 -3.67 14.20 26.45
N PHE A 68 -3.87 13.42 25.37
CA PHE A 68 -3.86 13.92 24.00
C PHE A 68 -5.27 14.22 23.45
N ASN A 69 -6.32 13.71 24.11
CA ASN A 69 -7.72 13.95 23.71
C ASN A 69 -8.33 15.22 24.32
N LYS A 70 -7.63 15.87 25.23
CA LYS A 70 -8.07 17.12 25.88
C LYS A 70 -6.89 18.10 25.93
N PRO A 71 -7.16 19.42 25.97
CA PRO A 71 -6.09 20.39 26.24
C PRO A 71 -5.37 20.05 27.54
N SER A 72 -4.08 19.79 27.46
CA SER A 72 -3.24 19.42 28.59
C SER A 72 -1.94 20.22 28.55
N ALA A 73 -1.28 20.37 29.70
CA ALA A 73 0.02 21.04 29.76
C ALA A 73 1.07 20.30 28.92
N GLN A 74 1.00 18.94 28.87
CA GLN A 74 1.90 18.13 28.08
C GLN A 74 1.69 18.35 26.56
N LEU A 75 0.43 18.42 26.11
CA LEU A 75 0.13 18.69 24.70
C LEU A 75 0.61 20.09 24.31
N SER A 76 0.30 21.11 25.15
CA SER A 76 0.76 22.48 24.90
C SER A 76 2.29 22.62 24.90
N ALA A 77 2.99 21.87 25.75
CA ALA A 77 4.45 21.83 25.74
C ALA A 77 4.99 21.20 24.45
N ALA A 78 4.40 20.08 24.00
CA ALA A 78 4.79 19.44 22.75
C ALA A 78 4.53 20.33 21.53
N GLU A 79 3.39 21.03 21.50
CA GLU A 79 3.06 22.02 20.45
C GLU A 79 4.05 23.19 20.42
N ALA A 80 4.55 23.63 21.57
CA ALA A 80 5.56 24.69 21.65
C ALA A 80 6.96 24.23 21.25
N GLU A 81 7.34 22.99 21.57
CA GLU A 81 8.67 22.44 21.25
C GLU A 81 8.82 22.04 19.77
N LEU A 82 7.76 21.61 19.12
CA LEU A 82 7.83 21.08 17.74
C LEU A 82 8.41 22.09 16.74
N PRO A 83 8.03 23.39 16.72
CA PRO A 83 8.62 24.38 15.81
C PRO A 83 10.14 24.53 15.98
N GLU A 84 10.61 24.57 17.21
CA GLU A 84 12.05 24.74 17.52
C GLU A 84 12.85 23.51 17.06
N ARG A 85 12.35 22.31 17.33
CA ARG A 85 12.99 21.04 16.91
C ARG A 85 13.01 20.90 15.39
N LEU A 86 11.92 21.25 14.72
CA LEU A 86 11.85 21.27 13.26
C LEU A 86 12.80 22.31 12.66
N ALA A 87 12.85 23.52 13.23
CA ALA A 87 13.76 24.57 12.79
C ALA A 87 15.24 24.14 12.92
N ALA A 88 15.60 23.47 14.01
CA ALA A 88 16.96 22.97 14.22
C ALA A 88 17.34 21.94 13.14
N VAL A 89 16.45 21.01 12.80
CA VAL A 89 16.69 20.04 11.71
C VAL A 89 16.78 20.74 10.35
N LEU A 90 15.84 21.66 10.06
CA LEU A 90 15.78 22.36 8.78
C LEU A 90 16.94 23.31 8.55
N ALA A 91 17.49 23.92 9.61
CA ALA A 91 18.64 24.81 9.52
C ALA A 91 19.91 24.12 8.98
N VAL A 92 20.05 22.83 9.24
CA VAL A 92 21.19 22.00 8.79
C VAL A 92 20.82 21.09 7.62
N ALA A 93 19.54 21.02 7.26
CA ALA A 93 19.07 20.18 6.17
C ALA A 93 19.49 20.71 4.81
N SER A 94 19.87 19.80 3.93
CA SER A 94 20.14 20.07 2.54
C SER A 94 19.24 19.25 1.63
N ALA A 95 19.03 19.71 0.40
CA ALA A 95 18.30 18.95 -0.60
C ALA A 95 19.00 17.61 -0.83
N TYR A 96 18.28 16.53 -0.63
CA TYR A 96 18.78 15.19 -0.91
C TYR A 96 19.16 15.04 -2.39
N ARG A 97 20.40 14.67 -2.64
CA ARG A 97 20.89 14.37 -3.97
C ARG A 97 20.95 12.86 -4.17
N PRO A 98 19.98 12.27 -4.88
CA PRO A 98 19.93 10.82 -5.06
C PRO A 98 21.20 10.34 -5.80
N ASN A 99 21.84 9.32 -5.27
CA ASN A 99 22.93 8.65 -5.95
C ASN A 99 22.40 7.77 -7.10
N ARG A 100 23.31 7.17 -7.88
CA ARG A 100 22.93 6.34 -9.06
C ARG A 100 22.06 5.14 -8.66
N THR A 101 22.28 4.55 -7.50
CA THR A 101 21.52 3.42 -6.99
C THR A 101 20.10 3.83 -6.63
N ASP A 102 19.94 4.99 -5.99
CA ASP A 102 18.64 5.55 -5.63
C ASP A 102 17.81 5.90 -6.87
N LEU A 103 18.46 6.49 -7.88
CA LEU A 103 17.80 6.78 -9.16
C LEU A 103 17.32 5.51 -9.85
N LYS A 104 18.16 4.45 -9.85
CA LYS A 104 17.79 3.14 -10.40
C LYS A 104 16.60 2.56 -9.64
N ARG A 105 16.64 2.55 -8.31
CA ARG A 105 15.56 2.02 -7.46
C ARG A 105 14.25 2.79 -7.68
N ARG A 106 14.30 4.12 -7.72
CA ARG A 106 13.12 4.96 -8.03
C ARG A 106 12.54 4.64 -9.41
N ALA A 107 13.38 4.43 -10.42
CA ALA A 107 12.93 4.04 -11.75
C ALA A 107 12.22 2.69 -11.74
N GLN A 108 12.77 1.69 -11.04
CA GLN A 108 12.15 0.37 -10.89
C GLN A 108 10.80 0.44 -10.18
N HIS A 109 10.69 1.20 -9.08
CA HIS A 109 9.43 1.41 -8.38
C HIS A 109 8.37 2.08 -9.27
N ARG A 110 8.78 3.08 -10.06
CA ARG A 110 7.85 3.73 -11.00
C ARG A 110 7.34 2.75 -12.05
N ILE A 111 8.20 1.89 -12.58
CA ILE A 111 7.81 0.85 -13.55
C ILE A 111 6.79 -0.09 -12.93
N VAL A 112 7.09 -0.62 -11.74
CA VAL A 112 6.19 -1.55 -11.04
C VAL A 112 4.84 -0.90 -10.74
N ARG A 113 4.82 0.34 -10.22
CA ARG A 113 3.58 1.06 -9.92
C ARG A 113 2.72 1.26 -11.16
N ILE A 114 3.29 1.71 -12.28
CA ILE A 114 2.52 1.89 -13.52
C ILE A 114 1.93 0.56 -14.00
N ALA A 115 2.74 -0.51 -13.96
CA ALA A 115 2.31 -1.84 -14.36
C ALA A 115 1.23 -2.40 -13.43
N GLU A 116 1.33 -2.17 -12.13
CA GLU A 116 0.34 -2.54 -11.11
C GLU A 116 -0.97 -1.78 -11.31
N ASP A 117 -0.92 -0.46 -11.45
CA ASP A 117 -2.10 0.40 -11.66
C ASP A 117 -2.92 -0.05 -12.87
N VAL A 118 -2.24 -0.32 -14.01
CA VAL A 118 -2.93 -0.79 -15.20
C VAL A 118 -3.46 -2.22 -15.03
N ALA A 119 -2.73 -3.11 -14.38
CA ALA A 119 -3.19 -4.46 -14.10
C ALA A 119 -4.42 -4.45 -13.18
N MET A 120 -4.40 -3.67 -12.10
CA MET A 120 -5.52 -3.55 -11.17
C MET A 120 -6.80 -3.02 -11.83
N SER A 121 -6.66 -2.10 -12.79
CA SER A 121 -7.79 -1.49 -13.49
C SER A 121 -8.33 -2.33 -14.64
N ARG A 122 -7.50 -3.19 -15.27
CA ARG A 122 -7.84 -3.86 -16.54
C ARG A 122 -7.74 -5.38 -16.50
N VAL A 123 -7.36 -5.99 -15.37
CA VAL A 123 -7.18 -7.44 -15.28
C VAL A 123 -8.45 -8.20 -15.67
N GLY A 124 -8.30 -9.20 -16.54
CA GLY A 124 -9.35 -10.06 -17.08
C GLY A 124 -8.78 -11.03 -18.11
N SER A 125 -9.69 -11.67 -18.87
CA SER A 125 -9.31 -12.55 -19.96
C SER A 125 -8.64 -11.79 -21.06
N GLY A 126 -7.67 -11.59 -21.50
CA GLY A 126 -7.11 -10.74 -22.58
C GLY A 126 -6.15 -9.67 -22.10
N PHE A 127 -5.86 -9.60 -20.80
CA PHE A 127 -4.84 -8.74 -20.26
C PHE A 127 -3.57 -9.58 -19.94
N TYR A 128 -2.44 -9.21 -20.50
CA TYR A 128 -1.20 -9.97 -20.42
C TYR A 128 -0.03 -9.10 -19.93
N VAL A 129 1.11 -9.74 -19.63
CA VAL A 129 2.35 -9.05 -19.23
C VAL A 129 2.80 -8.02 -20.26
N LYS A 130 2.53 -8.28 -21.55
CA LYS A 130 2.82 -7.32 -22.62
C LYS A 130 2.09 -5.99 -22.41
N ASP A 131 0.84 -6.01 -21.96
CA ASP A 131 0.06 -4.78 -21.69
C ASP A 131 0.69 -3.97 -20.54
N MET A 132 1.28 -4.66 -19.55
CA MET A 132 2.03 -4.03 -18.47
C MET A 132 3.32 -3.39 -19.00
N CYS A 133 4.02 -4.06 -19.92
CA CYS A 133 5.21 -3.54 -20.59
C CYS A 133 4.90 -2.28 -21.39
N ASP A 134 3.83 -2.33 -22.19
CA ASP A 134 3.40 -1.23 -23.05
C ASP A 134 2.99 -0.01 -22.19
N ALA A 135 2.27 -0.24 -21.11
CA ALA A 135 1.89 0.83 -20.18
C ALA A 135 3.08 1.48 -19.48
N ALA A 136 4.06 0.68 -19.05
CA ALA A 136 5.26 1.17 -18.38
C ALA A 136 6.33 1.69 -19.37
N GLY A 137 6.18 1.47 -20.68
CA GLY A 137 7.13 1.87 -21.72
C GLY A 137 8.46 1.13 -21.63
N VAL A 138 8.45 -0.17 -21.23
CA VAL A 138 9.67 -0.96 -21.00
C VAL A 138 9.59 -2.34 -21.65
N SER A 139 10.76 -2.97 -21.83
CA SER A 139 10.84 -4.35 -22.28
C SER A 139 10.41 -5.34 -21.19
N GLU A 140 10.00 -6.57 -21.59
CA GLU A 140 9.67 -7.64 -20.63
C GLU A 140 10.83 -7.92 -19.66
N ARG A 141 12.07 -7.92 -20.16
CA ARG A 141 13.27 -8.11 -19.34
C ARG A 141 13.39 -7.01 -18.27
N THR A 142 13.12 -5.77 -18.63
CA THR A 142 13.18 -4.64 -17.68
C THR A 142 12.06 -4.74 -16.64
N LEU A 143 10.86 -5.12 -17.07
CA LEU A 143 9.72 -5.34 -16.19
C LEU A 143 10.00 -6.48 -15.21
N GLU A 144 10.54 -7.61 -15.69
CA GLU A 144 10.90 -8.77 -14.88
C GLU A 144 11.91 -8.39 -13.77
N TYR A 145 12.97 -7.66 -14.12
CA TYR A 145 13.94 -7.19 -13.13
C TYR A 145 13.32 -6.25 -12.10
N ALA A 146 12.49 -5.31 -12.55
CA ALA A 146 11.84 -4.36 -11.66
C ALA A 146 10.90 -5.08 -10.67
N PHE A 147 10.09 -6.02 -11.14
CA PHE A 147 9.19 -6.80 -10.28
C PHE A 147 9.94 -7.67 -9.28
N ARG A 148 11.02 -8.36 -9.70
CA ARG A 148 11.82 -9.16 -8.79
C ARG A 148 12.51 -8.34 -7.72
N ASP A 149 13.10 -7.18 -8.11
CA ASP A 149 13.79 -6.30 -7.17
C ASP A 149 12.82 -5.62 -6.18
N VAL A 150 11.60 -5.24 -6.62
CA VAL A 150 10.66 -4.48 -5.81
C VAL A 150 9.68 -5.37 -5.05
N MET A 151 9.13 -6.40 -5.70
CA MET A 151 8.07 -7.25 -5.14
C MET A 151 8.54 -8.67 -4.78
N GLY A 152 9.76 -9.06 -5.15
CA GLY A 152 10.27 -10.41 -4.92
C GLY A 152 9.60 -11.49 -5.78
N LEU A 153 8.80 -11.12 -6.79
CA LEU A 153 8.06 -12.05 -7.66
C LEU A 153 8.09 -11.58 -9.12
N SER A 154 7.78 -12.50 -10.05
CA SER A 154 7.70 -12.15 -11.47
C SER A 154 6.39 -11.42 -11.83
N PRO A 155 6.35 -10.64 -12.93
CA PRO A 155 5.11 -10.04 -13.44
C PRO A 155 4.00 -11.05 -13.71
N VAL A 156 4.38 -12.24 -14.22
CA VAL A 156 3.45 -13.35 -14.45
C VAL A 156 2.84 -13.85 -13.14
N ALA A 157 3.67 -14.07 -12.11
CA ALA A 157 3.21 -14.52 -10.80
C ALA A 157 2.30 -13.47 -10.13
N PHE A 158 2.63 -12.19 -10.26
CA PHE A 158 1.78 -11.09 -9.82
C PHE A 158 0.41 -11.13 -10.50
N LEU A 159 0.38 -11.27 -11.84
CA LEU A 159 -0.86 -11.27 -12.61
C LEU A 159 -1.74 -12.49 -12.28
N ILE A 160 -1.13 -13.66 -12.08
CA ILE A 160 -1.85 -14.87 -11.63
C ILE A 160 -2.47 -14.63 -10.26
N ARG A 161 -1.74 -14.10 -9.29
CA ARG A 161 -2.27 -13.79 -7.96
C ARG A 161 -3.43 -12.78 -8.02
N LEU A 162 -3.29 -11.73 -8.80
CA LEU A 162 -4.34 -10.74 -8.99
C LEU A 162 -5.62 -11.36 -9.56
N ARG A 163 -5.49 -12.21 -10.58
CA ARG A 163 -6.62 -12.95 -11.18
C ARG A 163 -7.28 -13.90 -10.18
N LEU A 164 -6.49 -14.61 -9.36
CA LEU A 164 -7.01 -15.49 -8.30
C LEU A 164 -7.83 -14.70 -7.28
N HIS A 165 -7.35 -13.53 -6.84
CA HIS A 165 -8.11 -12.66 -5.94
C HIS A 165 -9.41 -12.16 -6.55
N ARG A 166 -9.40 -11.77 -7.82
CA ARG A 166 -10.60 -11.36 -8.56
C ARG A 166 -11.60 -12.51 -8.73
N ALA A 167 -11.09 -13.71 -9.06
CA ALA A 167 -11.90 -14.91 -9.15
C ALA A 167 -12.55 -15.25 -7.80
N ARG A 168 -11.81 -15.13 -6.68
CA ARG A 168 -12.36 -15.31 -5.34
C ARG A 168 -13.46 -14.31 -5.01
N GLN A 169 -13.23 -13.04 -5.30
CA GLN A 169 -14.26 -12.01 -5.12
C GLN A 169 -15.52 -12.32 -5.93
N ALA A 170 -15.35 -12.78 -7.18
CA ALA A 170 -16.46 -13.18 -8.04
C ALA A 170 -17.19 -14.43 -7.50
N LEU A 171 -16.47 -15.44 -6.97
CA LEU A 171 -17.08 -16.62 -6.33
C LEU A 171 -17.87 -16.25 -5.08
N LEU A 172 -17.35 -15.36 -4.25
CA LEU A 172 -18.03 -14.86 -3.06
C LEU A 172 -19.27 -14.00 -3.37
N ALA A 173 -19.29 -13.32 -4.51
CA ALA A 173 -20.41 -12.49 -4.96
C ALA A 173 -21.36 -13.24 -5.91
N ALA A 174 -21.07 -14.49 -6.26
CA ALA A 174 -21.77 -15.24 -7.29
C ALA A 174 -23.22 -15.54 -6.92
N ASP A 175 -24.10 -15.47 -7.91
CA ASP A 175 -25.44 -16.05 -7.85
C ASP A 175 -25.32 -17.57 -8.07
N LEU A 176 -25.78 -18.32 -7.09
CA LEU A 176 -25.63 -19.78 -7.03
C LEU A 176 -26.46 -20.54 -8.07
N GLU A 177 -27.49 -19.91 -8.64
CA GLU A 177 -28.33 -20.55 -9.65
C GLU A 177 -27.76 -20.40 -11.06
N THR A 178 -27.01 -19.33 -11.29
CA THR A 178 -26.54 -18.95 -12.64
C THR A 178 -25.03 -19.02 -12.82
N SER A 179 -24.25 -19.03 -11.70
CA SER A 179 -22.80 -18.94 -11.76
C SER A 179 -22.12 -20.29 -11.55
N THR A 180 -21.09 -20.55 -12.33
CA THR A 180 -20.25 -21.75 -12.18
C THR A 180 -18.78 -21.38 -11.95
N VAL A 181 -18.06 -22.23 -11.23
CA VAL A 181 -16.60 -22.10 -11.03
C VAL A 181 -15.89 -21.99 -12.40
N THR A 182 -16.32 -22.80 -13.37
CA THR A 182 -15.76 -22.79 -14.74
C THR A 182 -15.93 -21.45 -15.44
N ALA A 183 -17.13 -20.88 -15.41
CA ALA A 183 -17.40 -19.59 -16.05
C ALA A 183 -16.57 -18.46 -15.42
N ILE A 184 -16.48 -18.46 -14.09
CA ILE A 184 -15.68 -17.49 -13.35
C ILE A 184 -14.19 -17.64 -13.65
N ALA A 185 -13.66 -18.87 -13.67
CA ALA A 185 -12.26 -19.13 -14.01
C ALA A 185 -11.92 -18.64 -15.42
N LEU A 186 -12.74 -18.96 -16.42
CA LEU A 186 -12.56 -18.52 -17.81
C LEU A 186 -12.64 -17.00 -17.92
N HIS A 187 -13.60 -16.35 -17.25
CA HIS A 187 -13.73 -14.90 -17.23
C HIS A 187 -12.45 -14.20 -16.74
N TRP A 188 -11.80 -14.77 -15.74
CA TRP A 188 -10.55 -14.22 -15.19
C TRP A 188 -9.29 -14.73 -15.91
N GLY A 189 -9.45 -15.44 -17.05
CA GLY A 189 -8.34 -15.82 -17.93
C GLY A 189 -7.62 -17.11 -17.54
N PHE A 190 -8.28 -17.99 -16.79
CA PHE A 190 -7.77 -19.32 -16.49
C PHE A 190 -8.31 -20.34 -17.52
N GLY A 191 -7.49 -20.68 -18.53
CA GLY A 191 -7.86 -21.67 -19.55
C GLY A 191 -7.76 -23.13 -19.08
N HIS A 192 -6.96 -23.41 -18.04
CA HIS A 192 -6.72 -24.74 -17.51
C HIS A 192 -7.30 -24.86 -16.09
N LEU A 193 -8.51 -25.43 -15.97
CA LEU A 193 -9.26 -25.50 -14.71
C LEU A 193 -8.54 -26.29 -13.61
N GLY A 194 -7.76 -27.32 -13.96
CA GLY A 194 -6.97 -28.09 -13.00
C GLY A 194 -5.83 -27.27 -12.38
N GLU A 195 -5.15 -26.44 -13.18
CA GLU A 195 -4.13 -25.51 -12.69
C GLU A 195 -4.74 -24.41 -11.85
N PHE A 196 -5.88 -23.86 -12.30
CA PHE A 196 -6.64 -22.88 -11.53
C PHE A 196 -7.01 -23.39 -10.14
N ALA A 197 -7.59 -24.60 -10.05
CA ALA A 197 -7.99 -25.18 -8.76
C ALA A 197 -6.80 -25.41 -7.82
N ARG A 198 -5.67 -25.90 -8.38
CA ARG A 198 -4.42 -26.07 -7.63
C ARG A 198 -3.87 -24.77 -7.10
N ASP A 199 -3.75 -23.75 -7.98
CA ASP A 199 -3.16 -22.45 -7.64
C ASP A 199 -4.08 -21.66 -6.69
N TYR A 200 -5.40 -21.80 -6.85
CA TYR A 200 -6.40 -21.25 -5.95
C TYR A 200 -6.27 -21.84 -4.53
N LYS A 201 -6.20 -23.17 -4.45
CA LYS A 201 -6.01 -23.86 -3.17
C LYS A 201 -4.67 -23.51 -2.51
N ALA A 202 -3.61 -23.38 -3.27
CA ALA A 202 -2.32 -22.93 -2.76
C ALA A 202 -2.36 -21.49 -2.22
N CYS A 203 -3.18 -20.62 -2.84
CA CYS A 203 -3.30 -19.21 -2.45
C CYS A 203 -4.23 -19.01 -1.24
N PHE A 204 -5.34 -19.74 -1.17
CA PHE A 204 -6.42 -19.47 -0.21
C PHE A 204 -6.69 -20.61 0.80
N GLY A 205 -6.03 -21.77 0.65
CA GLY A 205 -6.21 -22.93 1.54
C GLY A 205 -7.43 -23.79 1.23
N GLU A 206 -8.32 -23.35 0.34
CA GLU A 206 -9.60 -23.99 -0.02
C GLU A 206 -9.76 -24.13 -1.53
N LEU A 207 -10.65 -24.99 -1.99
CA LEU A 207 -10.98 -25.12 -3.42
C LEU A 207 -11.96 -24.02 -3.87
N PRO A 208 -11.93 -23.62 -5.17
CA PRO A 208 -12.91 -22.66 -5.70
C PRO A 208 -14.38 -23.10 -5.50
N SER A 209 -14.64 -24.41 -5.57
CA SER A 209 -15.96 -24.99 -5.32
C SER A 209 -16.38 -24.86 -3.86
N GLU A 210 -15.43 -24.97 -2.93
CA GLU A 210 -15.71 -24.81 -1.50
C GLU A 210 -16.08 -23.36 -1.20
N THR A 211 -15.34 -22.37 -1.75
CA THR A 211 -15.68 -20.96 -1.63
C THR A 211 -17.08 -20.65 -2.16
N LEU A 212 -17.45 -21.25 -3.31
CA LEU A 212 -18.79 -21.07 -3.89
C LEU A 212 -19.88 -21.69 -3.03
N VAL A 213 -19.64 -22.84 -2.40
CA VAL A 213 -20.61 -23.55 -1.53
C VAL A 213 -20.73 -22.89 -0.16
N GLN A 214 -19.67 -22.36 0.44
CA GLN A 214 -19.72 -21.63 1.72
C GLN A 214 -20.70 -20.46 1.64
N ARG A 215 -20.75 -19.75 0.53
CA ARG A 215 -21.76 -18.72 0.25
C ARG A 215 -23.19 -19.28 0.32
N ARG A 216 -23.38 -20.53 -0.11
CA ARG A 216 -24.69 -21.21 -0.08
C ARG A 216 -25.20 -21.45 1.34
N ALA A 217 -24.30 -21.66 2.28
CA ALA A 217 -24.65 -21.92 3.69
C ALA A 217 -24.93 -20.62 4.48
N GLU A 218 -24.43 -19.46 3.99
CA GLU A 218 -24.63 -18.16 4.65
C GLU A 218 -25.92 -17.44 4.23
N ILE A 219 -26.59 -17.87 3.16
CA ILE A 219 -27.90 -17.36 2.75
C ILE A 219 -28.97 -18.19 3.48
N PRO A 220 -29.76 -17.63 4.43
CA PRO A 220 -30.86 -18.34 5.03
C PRO A 220 -31.82 -18.75 3.92
N ASN A 221 -32.17 -20.02 3.84
CA ASN A 221 -33.19 -20.54 2.94
C ASN A 221 -34.54 -19.85 3.26
N PRO A 222 -35.16 -19.07 2.37
CA PRO A 222 -36.39 -18.37 2.64
C PRO A 222 -37.64 -19.30 2.67
N GLU A 223 -37.47 -20.62 2.51
CA GLU A 223 -38.57 -21.57 2.48
C GLU A 223 -38.52 -22.56 3.67
N VAL A 224 -38.82 -22.10 4.86
CA VAL A 224 -39.54 -22.92 5.88
C VAL A 224 -40.46 -21.99 6.67
N GLU A 225 -41.49 -21.45 6.03
CA GLU A 225 -42.69 -21.10 6.74
C GLU A 225 -43.46 -22.41 6.96
N VAL A 226 -43.26 -23.03 8.09
CA VAL A 226 -44.19 -24.05 8.60
C VAL A 226 -45.45 -23.31 9.02
N ILE A 227 -46.45 -23.36 8.16
CA ILE A 227 -47.80 -22.91 8.51
C ILE A 227 -48.37 -23.94 9.50
N PRO A 228 -48.96 -23.53 10.61
CA PRO A 228 -49.52 -24.38 11.65
C PRO A 228 -50.80 -25.12 11.21
#